data_e4d379b701e006d657fd46c0f73afe99
#
_entry.id   e4d379b701e006d657fd46c0f73afe99
#
_cell.length_a   1.000
_cell.length_b   1.000
_cell.length_c   1.000
_cell.angle_alpha   90.00
_cell.angle_beta   90.00
_cell.angle_gamma   90.00
#
_symmetry.space_group_name_H-M   'P 1'
#
loop_
_entity.id
_entity.type
_entity.pdbx_description
1 polymer ?
#
loop_
_entity_poly.entity_id
_entity_poly.type
_entity_poly.pdbx_seq_one_letter_code
_entity_poly.pdbx_strand_id
1 'polypeptide(L)'
;MSEFLKHLETDLLSLFVPYHAFCKETNTTIGQMAVQLNLFDCGGIAIGLSCSHKVADATTASIFLHSWAATFIRSPEKVIHPNFSEGSIMFPPRDSLPQKYITTMENLWFKEGDYVTRRFVFHEKAIATLRSKAKSELVPKPTRTEALTCFIWKHCMAASKAKSVGSKNKSPTILVQAVNLRTRMKPHLSDASTGNIFWWAPAAADLAMEEKELHELVGLLNESIAGFDSDSAESLQGDEGFLAFSNVFDQLEDMFSAEPKPDVCAVTCWLRFFNDIDFGWGNPFWVGIMGKVGPAFRNLIIFSETPWGDGTEAWVTLEEKEMAILENDPEFLASASLNPSISISL
;
A
#
# COMPACT_ATOMS: atom_id res chain seq x y z
N MET A 1 24.89 -5.13 -10.09
CA MET A 1 23.94 -4.28 -9.36
C MET A 1 23.76 -2.90 -10.02
N SER A 2 24.83 -2.12 -10.23
CA SER A 2 24.71 -0.77 -10.83
C SER A 2 24.02 -0.76 -12.20
N GLU A 3 24.28 -1.74 -13.06
CA GLU A 3 23.64 -1.87 -14.37
C GLU A 3 22.15 -2.20 -14.23
N PHE A 4 21.79 -3.09 -13.29
CA PHE A 4 20.38 -3.38 -12.95
C PHE A 4 19.63 -2.15 -12.48
N LEU A 5 20.23 -1.33 -11.63
CA LEU A 5 19.60 -0.11 -11.10
C LEU A 5 19.48 1.01 -12.13
N LYS A 6 20.38 1.07 -13.12
CA LYS A 6 20.27 2.02 -14.23
C LYS A 6 19.12 1.69 -15.18
N HIS A 7 18.88 0.41 -15.41
CA HIS A 7 17.89 -0.11 -16.34
C HIS A 7 16.87 -0.97 -15.58
N LEU A 8 16.33 -0.40 -14.50
CA LEU A 8 15.43 -1.11 -13.61
C LEU A 8 14.16 -1.56 -14.34
N GLU A 9 14.07 -2.86 -14.56
CA GLU A 9 12.81 -3.51 -14.93
C GLU A 9 12.14 -4.01 -13.66
N THR A 10 11.00 -3.40 -13.30
CA THR A 10 10.30 -3.70 -12.04
C THR A 10 9.94 -5.17 -11.90
N ASP A 11 9.61 -5.84 -12.98
CA ASP A 11 9.25 -7.28 -12.99
C ASP A 11 10.41 -8.18 -12.52
N LEU A 12 11.67 -7.76 -12.75
CA LEU A 12 12.83 -8.52 -12.31
C LEU A 12 13.04 -8.50 -10.79
N LEU A 13 12.39 -7.61 -10.07
CA LEU A 13 12.44 -7.59 -8.60
C LEU A 13 11.93 -8.90 -7.98
N SER A 14 11.03 -9.60 -8.68
CA SER A 14 10.54 -10.91 -8.26
C SER A 14 11.63 -12.00 -8.18
N LEU A 15 12.78 -11.80 -8.83
CA LEU A 15 13.92 -12.71 -8.74
C LEU A 15 14.69 -12.58 -7.41
N PHE A 16 14.52 -11.48 -6.71
CA PHE A 16 15.25 -11.17 -5.47
C PHE A 16 14.48 -11.51 -4.18
N VAL A 17 13.28 -12.06 -4.31
CA VAL A 17 12.43 -12.46 -3.20
C VAL A 17 12.12 -13.96 -3.22
N PRO A 18 11.92 -14.62 -2.05
CA PRO A 18 11.70 -16.06 -2.00
C PRO A 18 10.39 -16.50 -2.64
N TYR A 19 9.36 -15.67 -2.60
CA TYR A 19 8.03 -15.95 -3.13
C TYR A 19 7.49 -14.75 -3.90
N HIS A 20 6.76 -15.02 -4.97
CA HIS A 20 6.07 -13.97 -5.73
C HIS A 20 5.01 -13.27 -4.89
N ALA A 21 4.86 -11.97 -5.10
CA ALA A 21 3.79 -11.21 -4.47
C ALA A 21 2.42 -11.76 -4.89
N PHE A 22 1.49 -11.81 -3.92
CA PHE A 22 0.10 -12.24 -4.12
C PHE A 22 -0.05 -13.67 -4.66
N CYS A 23 0.87 -14.55 -4.31
CA CYS A 23 0.77 -15.97 -4.62
C CYS A 23 -0.44 -16.57 -3.90
N LYS A 24 -1.37 -17.16 -4.67
CA LYS A 24 -2.54 -17.89 -4.14
C LYS A 24 -2.23 -19.34 -3.78
N GLU A 25 -1.00 -19.79 -3.87
CA GLU A 25 -0.67 -21.18 -3.58
C GLU A 25 -1.00 -21.50 -2.12
N THR A 26 -1.94 -22.40 -1.94
CA THR A 26 -2.35 -22.94 -0.64
C THR A 26 -1.39 -24.01 -0.13
N ASN A 27 -0.14 -24.00 -0.56
CA ASN A 27 0.85 -24.94 -0.11
C ASN A 27 1.15 -24.73 1.38
N THR A 28 0.63 -25.60 2.22
CA THR A 28 0.78 -25.56 3.68
C THR A 28 2.23 -25.71 4.15
N THR A 29 3.15 -26.05 3.25
CA THR A 29 4.59 -26.19 3.54
C THR A 29 5.36 -24.89 3.38
N ILE A 30 4.75 -23.83 2.82
CA ILE A 30 5.40 -22.51 2.67
C ILE A 30 5.45 -21.82 4.04
N GLY A 31 6.65 -21.38 4.44
CA GLY A 31 6.82 -20.59 5.66
C GLY A 31 6.05 -19.27 5.60
N GLN A 32 5.51 -18.84 6.75
CA GLN A 32 4.78 -17.56 6.85
C GLN A 32 5.68 -16.35 6.58
N MET A 33 6.99 -16.51 6.74
CA MET A 33 8.01 -15.50 6.44
C MET A 33 9.22 -16.19 5.86
N ALA A 34 9.81 -15.62 4.82
CA ALA A 34 11.02 -16.12 4.21
C ALA A 34 11.91 -14.95 3.74
N VAL A 35 13.22 -15.16 3.83
CA VAL A 35 14.24 -14.20 3.42
C VAL A 35 15.13 -14.83 2.36
N GLN A 36 15.44 -14.05 1.32
CA GLN A 36 16.42 -14.40 0.30
C GLN A 36 17.58 -13.41 0.33
N LEU A 37 18.79 -13.93 0.46
CA LEU A 37 19.99 -13.13 0.37
C LEU A 37 20.57 -13.26 -1.05
N ASN A 38 20.69 -12.13 -1.73
CA ASN A 38 21.20 -12.06 -3.11
C ASN A 38 22.55 -11.38 -3.12
N LEU A 39 23.56 -12.06 -3.62
CA LEU A 39 24.93 -11.57 -3.73
C LEU A 39 25.23 -11.25 -5.19
N PHE A 40 25.69 -10.04 -5.46
CA PHE A 40 26.10 -9.60 -6.80
C PHE A 40 27.61 -9.71 -6.96
N ASP A 41 28.07 -9.99 -8.17
CA ASP A 41 29.53 -10.09 -8.49
C ASP A 41 30.32 -8.83 -8.11
N CYS A 42 29.66 -7.68 -8.07
CA CYS A 42 30.27 -6.41 -7.64
C CYS A 42 30.39 -6.27 -6.10
N GLY A 43 30.04 -7.30 -5.32
CA GLY A 43 30.03 -7.28 -3.87
C GLY A 43 28.80 -6.66 -3.23
N GLY A 44 27.85 -6.14 -4.04
CA GLY A 44 26.59 -5.62 -3.52
C GLY A 44 25.69 -6.75 -2.99
N ILE A 45 24.81 -6.41 -2.04
CA ILE A 45 23.89 -7.35 -1.39
C ILE A 45 22.46 -6.81 -1.55
N ALA A 46 21.52 -7.71 -1.87
CA ALA A 46 20.12 -7.42 -1.75
C ALA A 46 19.43 -8.44 -0.83
N ILE A 47 18.64 -7.95 0.11
CA ILE A 47 17.86 -8.77 1.04
C ILE A 47 16.41 -8.71 0.59
N GLY A 48 15.87 -9.84 0.16
CA GLY A 48 14.46 -9.99 -0.20
C GLY A 48 13.66 -10.60 0.94
N LEU A 49 12.57 -9.95 1.32
CA LEU A 49 11.64 -10.44 2.32
C LEU A 49 10.29 -10.76 1.66
N SER A 50 9.79 -11.95 1.90
CA SER A 50 8.39 -12.32 1.63
C SER A 50 7.73 -12.74 2.93
N CYS A 51 6.57 -12.18 3.24
CA CYS A 51 5.78 -12.59 4.40
C CYS A 51 4.30 -12.73 4.03
N SER A 52 3.64 -13.67 4.70
CA SER A 52 2.20 -13.82 4.58
C SER A 52 1.51 -12.61 5.23
N HIS A 53 0.69 -11.92 4.43
CA HIS A 53 -0.09 -10.80 4.95
C HIS A 53 -1.17 -11.21 5.96
N LYS A 54 -1.32 -12.52 6.22
CA LYS A 54 -2.18 -13.02 7.31
C LYS A 54 -1.58 -12.81 8.70
N VAL A 55 -0.24 -12.64 8.79
CA VAL A 55 0.47 -12.57 10.09
C VAL A 55 1.17 -11.23 10.33
N ALA A 56 1.37 -10.43 9.30
CA ALA A 56 2.16 -9.19 9.43
C ALA A 56 1.67 -8.08 8.51
N ASP A 57 1.55 -6.88 9.05
CA ASP A 57 1.48 -5.63 8.30
C ASP A 57 2.88 -5.03 8.07
N ALA A 58 2.95 -3.89 7.41
CA ALA A 58 4.22 -3.23 7.10
C ALA A 58 4.98 -2.80 8.37
N THR A 59 4.29 -2.39 9.43
CA THR A 59 4.90 -2.06 10.75
C THR A 59 5.56 -3.29 11.34
N THR A 60 4.86 -4.42 11.38
CA THR A 60 5.41 -5.69 11.88
C THR A 60 6.62 -6.15 11.07
N ALA A 61 6.55 -6.07 9.73
CA ALA A 61 7.66 -6.42 8.85
C ALA A 61 8.89 -5.52 9.06
N SER A 62 8.65 -4.22 9.25
CA SER A 62 9.70 -3.23 9.53
C SER A 62 10.40 -3.54 10.86
N ILE A 63 9.66 -3.76 11.94
CA ILE A 63 10.21 -4.09 13.26
C ILE A 63 11.00 -5.40 13.23
N PHE A 64 10.51 -6.39 12.50
CA PHE A 64 11.25 -7.64 12.30
C PHE A 64 12.62 -7.37 11.68
N LEU A 65 12.69 -6.61 10.58
CA LEU A 65 13.96 -6.33 9.91
C LEU A 65 14.92 -5.49 10.77
N HIS A 66 14.39 -4.47 11.47
CA HIS A 66 15.20 -3.66 12.40
C HIS A 66 15.75 -4.49 13.55
N SER A 67 14.94 -5.35 14.16
CA SER A 67 15.37 -6.20 15.27
C SER A 67 16.35 -7.29 14.82
N TRP A 68 16.17 -7.81 13.60
CA TRP A 68 17.14 -8.74 13.01
C TRP A 68 18.48 -8.05 12.75
N ALA A 69 18.46 -6.87 12.15
CA ALA A 69 19.66 -6.07 11.93
C ALA A 69 20.37 -5.73 13.27
N ALA A 70 19.62 -5.27 14.28
CA ALA A 70 20.13 -4.99 15.60
C ALA A 70 20.78 -6.22 16.26
N THR A 71 20.16 -7.38 16.14
CA THR A 71 20.69 -8.65 16.63
C THR A 71 22.00 -9.02 15.91
N PHE A 72 22.03 -8.84 14.59
CA PHE A 72 23.20 -9.13 13.77
C PHE A 72 24.42 -8.27 14.17
N ILE A 73 24.23 -6.98 14.41
CA ILE A 73 25.30 -6.07 14.85
C ILE A 73 25.56 -6.10 16.36
N ARG A 74 24.91 -7.02 17.09
CA ARG A 74 25.05 -7.19 18.54
C ARG A 74 24.71 -5.95 19.37
N SER A 75 23.64 -5.24 18.98
CA SER A 75 23.09 -4.07 19.69
C SER A 75 21.77 -4.45 20.37
N PRO A 76 21.80 -5.20 21.51
CA PRO A 76 20.59 -5.72 22.14
C PRO A 76 19.62 -4.62 22.61
N GLU A 77 20.13 -3.41 22.88
CA GLU A 77 19.33 -2.25 23.26
C GLU A 77 18.42 -1.71 22.13
N LYS A 78 18.72 -2.08 20.88
CA LYS A 78 17.91 -1.72 19.70
C LYS A 78 16.92 -2.82 19.30
N VAL A 79 16.99 -3.99 19.92
CA VAL A 79 16.09 -5.10 19.61
C VAL A 79 14.72 -4.82 20.20
N ILE A 80 13.72 -4.74 19.34
CA ILE A 80 12.31 -4.61 19.73
C ILE A 80 11.73 -6.02 19.78
N HIS A 81 11.33 -6.46 20.96
CA HIS A 81 10.69 -7.77 21.15
C HIS A 81 9.23 -7.70 20.72
N PRO A 82 8.76 -8.60 19.82
CA PRO A 82 7.39 -8.59 19.34
C PRO A 82 6.40 -8.89 20.47
N ASN A 83 5.33 -8.11 20.53
CA ASN A 83 4.21 -8.33 21.43
C ASN A 83 3.05 -8.98 20.66
N PHE A 84 2.83 -10.27 20.89
CA PHE A 84 1.76 -11.04 20.26
C PHE A 84 0.45 -11.00 21.06
N SER A 85 0.46 -10.45 22.26
CA SER A 85 -0.69 -10.50 23.18
C SER A 85 -1.64 -9.32 23.00
N GLU A 86 -1.12 -8.12 22.80
CA GLU A 86 -1.95 -6.90 22.73
C GLU A 86 -3.01 -6.98 21.62
N GLY A 87 -2.61 -7.37 20.41
CA GLY A 87 -3.52 -7.54 19.30
C GLY A 87 -4.59 -8.60 19.57
N SER A 88 -4.20 -9.74 20.18
CA SER A 88 -5.14 -10.83 20.49
C SER A 88 -6.12 -10.49 21.61
N ILE A 89 -5.76 -9.59 22.52
CA ILE A 89 -6.66 -9.11 23.60
C ILE A 89 -7.71 -8.17 23.01
N MET A 90 -7.29 -7.27 22.13
CA MET A 90 -8.22 -6.29 21.52
C MET A 90 -9.09 -6.91 20.42
N PHE A 91 -8.53 -7.82 19.66
CA PHE A 91 -9.19 -8.53 18.57
C PHE A 91 -9.13 -10.05 18.83
N PRO A 92 -9.98 -10.58 19.72
CA PRO A 92 -9.92 -11.99 20.09
C PRO A 92 -10.11 -12.92 18.89
N PRO A 93 -9.36 -14.04 18.82
CA PRO A 93 -9.52 -15.01 17.75
C PRO A 93 -10.93 -15.60 17.73
N ARG A 94 -11.41 -15.92 16.53
CA ARG A 94 -12.70 -16.59 16.32
C ARG A 94 -12.46 -17.99 15.77
N ASP A 95 -13.24 -18.94 16.24
CA ASP A 95 -13.13 -20.36 15.80
C ASP A 95 -13.41 -20.51 14.31
N SER A 96 -14.32 -19.70 13.75
CA SER A 96 -14.61 -19.66 12.33
C SER A 96 -15.14 -18.29 11.91
N LEU A 97 -14.79 -17.89 10.69
CA LEU A 97 -15.43 -16.77 10.00
C LEU A 97 -16.47 -17.33 9.00
N PRO A 98 -17.59 -16.63 8.81
CA PRO A 98 -18.53 -16.99 7.74
C PRO A 98 -17.81 -17.06 6.39
N GLN A 99 -18.03 -18.12 5.62
CA GLN A 99 -17.37 -18.30 4.31
C GLN A 99 -17.62 -17.10 3.37
N LYS A 100 -18.79 -16.47 3.47
CA LYS A 100 -19.13 -15.29 2.68
C LYS A 100 -18.13 -14.14 2.90
N TYR A 101 -17.60 -13.94 4.11
CA TYR A 101 -16.62 -12.88 4.38
C TYR A 101 -15.29 -13.16 3.70
N ILE A 102 -14.85 -14.41 3.71
CA ILE A 102 -13.64 -14.81 2.99
C ILE A 102 -13.81 -14.55 1.50
N THR A 103 -14.94 -14.96 0.91
CA THR A 103 -15.25 -14.73 -0.49
C THR A 103 -15.35 -13.24 -0.83
N THR A 104 -15.96 -12.42 0.03
CA THR A 104 -16.04 -10.97 -0.15
C THR A 104 -14.66 -10.33 -0.12
N MET A 105 -13.78 -10.73 0.82
CA MET A 105 -12.39 -10.26 0.86
C MET A 105 -11.60 -10.66 -0.38
N GLU A 106 -11.75 -11.89 -0.86
CA GLU A 106 -11.12 -12.32 -2.10
C GLU A 106 -11.60 -11.49 -3.29
N ASN A 107 -12.91 -11.27 -3.41
CA ASN A 107 -13.49 -10.45 -4.47
C ASN A 107 -13.09 -8.97 -4.38
N LEU A 108 -12.84 -8.46 -3.17
CA LEU A 108 -12.36 -7.10 -2.96
C LEU A 108 -10.93 -6.93 -3.47
N TRP A 109 -10.03 -7.88 -3.19
CA TRP A 109 -8.60 -7.74 -3.45
C TRP A 109 -8.14 -8.39 -4.75
N PHE A 110 -8.86 -9.41 -5.24
CA PHE A 110 -8.45 -10.16 -6.42
C PHE A 110 -9.50 -10.04 -7.53
N LYS A 111 -9.06 -9.52 -8.65
CA LYS A 111 -9.82 -9.45 -9.90
C LYS A 111 -8.96 -10.04 -11.01
N GLU A 112 -9.55 -10.94 -11.80
CA GLU A 112 -8.86 -11.49 -12.97
C GLU A 112 -8.54 -10.39 -13.97
N GLY A 113 -7.35 -10.45 -14.55
CA GLY A 113 -6.87 -9.48 -15.53
C GLY A 113 -5.34 -9.47 -15.60
N ASP A 114 -4.82 -8.79 -16.61
CA ASP A 114 -3.39 -8.56 -16.78
C ASP A 114 -3.02 -7.27 -16.05
N TYR A 115 -2.35 -7.41 -14.92
CA TYR A 115 -1.90 -6.30 -14.09
C TYR A 115 -0.41 -6.10 -14.20
N VAL A 116 -0.01 -4.84 -14.28
CA VAL A 116 1.39 -4.42 -14.32
C VAL A 116 1.67 -3.40 -13.23
N THR A 117 2.88 -3.45 -12.68
CA THR A 117 3.36 -2.48 -11.70
C THR A 117 4.36 -1.54 -12.36
N ARG A 118 4.21 -0.24 -12.14
CA ARG A 118 5.15 0.79 -12.56
C ARG A 118 5.59 1.62 -11.35
N ARG A 119 6.86 2.03 -11.37
CA ARG A 119 7.42 2.93 -10.38
C ARG A 119 7.40 4.35 -10.93
N PHE A 120 6.70 5.25 -10.26
CA PHE A 120 6.68 6.68 -10.55
C PHE A 120 7.38 7.45 -9.44
N VAL A 121 8.23 8.40 -9.78
CA VAL A 121 8.97 9.22 -8.82
C VAL A 121 8.46 10.65 -8.85
N PHE A 122 8.07 11.14 -7.68
CA PHE A 122 7.64 12.51 -7.44
C PHE A 122 8.71 13.23 -6.63
N HIS A 123 9.38 14.21 -7.25
CA HIS A 123 10.38 15.02 -6.57
C HIS A 123 9.73 16.14 -5.70
N GLU A 124 10.45 16.65 -4.73
CA GLU A 124 9.94 17.62 -3.75
C GLU A 124 9.20 18.83 -4.38
N LYS A 125 9.70 19.36 -5.50
CA LYS A 125 9.06 20.47 -6.21
C LYS A 125 7.67 20.12 -6.72
N ALA A 126 7.51 18.93 -7.29
CA ALA A 126 6.22 18.43 -7.77
C ALA A 126 5.27 18.19 -6.58
N ILE A 127 5.78 17.56 -5.51
CA ILE A 127 5.03 17.34 -4.27
C ILE A 127 4.54 18.67 -3.68
N ALA A 128 5.40 19.69 -3.59
CA ALA A 128 5.04 21.01 -3.08
C ALA A 128 3.94 21.67 -3.94
N THR A 129 4.04 21.55 -5.25
CA THR A 129 3.03 22.06 -6.20
C THR A 129 1.69 21.34 -6.03
N LEU A 130 1.69 20.00 -5.95
CA LEU A 130 0.47 19.21 -5.73
C LEU A 130 -0.17 19.52 -4.37
N ARG A 131 0.62 19.65 -3.31
CA ARG A 131 0.12 20.05 -2.00
C ARG A 131 -0.50 21.45 -2.03
N SER A 132 0.05 22.36 -2.82
CA SER A 132 -0.53 23.70 -2.99
C SER A 132 -1.88 23.64 -3.71
N LYS A 133 -2.02 22.85 -4.78
CA LYS A 133 -3.27 22.61 -5.51
C LYS A 133 -4.32 21.88 -4.67
N ALA A 134 -3.89 21.05 -3.74
CA ALA A 134 -4.73 20.26 -2.85
C ALA A 134 -5.32 21.06 -1.66
N LYS A 135 -4.89 22.29 -1.43
CA LYS A 135 -5.38 23.13 -0.32
C LYS A 135 -6.82 23.55 -0.53
N SER A 136 -7.58 23.49 0.56
CA SER A 136 -8.94 24.07 0.66
C SER A 136 -9.14 24.69 2.04
N GLU A 137 -10.31 25.29 2.28
CA GLU A 137 -10.71 25.76 3.61
C GLU A 137 -10.84 24.59 4.60
N LEU A 138 -11.35 23.44 4.13
CA LEU A 138 -11.49 22.22 4.93
C LEU A 138 -10.14 21.59 5.25
N VAL A 139 -9.21 21.57 4.29
CA VAL A 139 -7.88 20.98 4.43
C VAL A 139 -6.80 22.03 4.09
N PRO A 140 -6.51 22.95 5.00
CA PRO A 140 -5.58 24.07 4.72
C PRO A 140 -4.11 23.63 4.62
N LYS A 141 -3.78 22.43 5.14
CA LYS A 141 -2.41 21.88 5.16
C LYS A 141 -2.42 20.39 4.77
N PRO A 142 -2.73 20.06 3.50
CA PRO A 142 -2.72 18.66 3.08
C PRO A 142 -1.32 18.05 3.25
N THR A 143 -1.27 16.82 3.71
CA THR A 143 -0.03 16.06 3.80
C THR A 143 0.49 15.69 2.41
N ARG A 144 1.76 15.29 2.32
CA ARG A 144 2.36 14.76 1.10
C ARG A 144 1.58 13.54 0.58
N THR A 145 1.26 12.62 1.47
CA THR A 145 0.55 11.38 1.13
C THR A 145 -0.85 11.67 0.61
N GLU A 146 -1.65 12.51 1.26
CA GLU A 146 -3.00 12.87 0.80
C GLU A 146 -2.97 13.49 -0.61
N ALA A 147 -2.06 14.45 -0.83
CA ALA A 147 -1.95 15.11 -2.13
C ALA A 147 -1.55 14.14 -3.25
N LEU A 148 -0.56 13.25 -3.00
CA LEU A 148 -0.11 12.27 -3.98
C LEU A 148 -1.17 11.18 -4.21
N THR A 149 -1.79 10.66 -3.15
CA THR A 149 -2.86 9.67 -3.24
C THR A 149 -3.99 10.16 -4.14
N CYS A 150 -4.51 11.35 -3.86
CA CYS A 150 -5.63 11.90 -4.61
C CYS A 150 -5.24 12.30 -6.03
N PHE A 151 -4.01 12.77 -6.25
CA PHE A 151 -3.50 13.06 -7.59
C PHE A 151 -3.44 11.78 -8.44
N ILE A 152 -2.84 10.71 -7.93
CA ILE A 152 -2.76 9.44 -8.67
C ILE A 152 -4.17 8.87 -8.88
N TRP A 153 -5.02 8.89 -7.86
CA TRP A 153 -6.40 8.41 -7.97
C TRP A 153 -7.20 9.17 -9.03
N LYS A 154 -7.06 10.50 -9.12
CA LYS A 154 -7.68 11.31 -10.18
C LYS A 154 -7.30 10.80 -11.57
N HIS A 155 -6.02 10.55 -11.82
CA HIS A 155 -5.55 10.05 -13.11
C HIS A 155 -5.90 8.58 -13.37
N CYS A 156 -5.96 7.73 -12.34
CA CYS A 156 -6.48 6.36 -12.47
C CYS A 156 -7.97 6.37 -12.87
N MET A 157 -8.77 7.26 -12.28
CA MET A 157 -10.17 7.44 -12.67
C MET A 157 -10.30 7.89 -14.14
N ALA A 158 -9.46 8.81 -14.57
CA ALA A 158 -9.44 9.27 -15.96
C ALA A 158 -9.05 8.13 -16.92
N ALA A 159 -8.06 7.31 -16.56
CA ALA A 159 -7.65 6.15 -17.35
C ALA A 159 -8.76 5.10 -17.45
N SER A 160 -9.42 4.78 -16.34
CA SER A 160 -10.56 3.85 -16.31
C SER A 160 -11.74 4.35 -17.14
N LYS A 161 -12.03 5.66 -17.06
CA LYS A 161 -13.05 6.32 -17.89
C LYS A 161 -12.72 6.26 -19.39
N ALA A 162 -11.46 6.54 -19.75
CA ALA A 162 -10.99 6.50 -21.15
C ALA A 162 -11.06 5.08 -21.74
N LYS A 163 -10.71 4.05 -20.95
CA LYS A 163 -10.84 2.64 -21.34
C LYS A 163 -12.31 2.25 -21.56
N SER A 164 -13.23 2.83 -20.81
CA SER A 164 -14.67 2.51 -20.83
C SER A 164 -15.46 3.32 -21.86
N VAL A 165 -14.81 4.00 -22.80
CA VAL A 165 -15.49 4.77 -23.86
C VAL A 165 -16.40 3.86 -24.67
N GLY A 166 -17.72 4.15 -24.64
CA GLY A 166 -18.77 3.34 -25.29
C GLY A 166 -19.56 2.46 -24.31
N SER A 167 -19.13 2.29 -23.07
CA SER A 167 -19.94 1.65 -22.02
C SER A 167 -20.99 2.63 -21.48
N LYS A 168 -22.26 2.18 -21.42
CA LYS A 168 -23.36 2.97 -20.83
C LYS A 168 -23.29 3.02 -19.30
N ASN A 169 -22.63 2.05 -18.67
CA ASN A 169 -22.55 1.91 -17.24
C ASN A 169 -21.16 2.36 -16.77
N LYS A 170 -21.10 3.44 -16.02
CA LYS A 170 -19.89 3.92 -15.36
C LYS A 170 -19.86 3.35 -13.96
N SER A 171 -18.83 2.58 -13.65
CA SER A 171 -18.62 2.05 -12.31
C SER A 171 -18.25 3.18 -11.33
N PRO A 172 -18.80 3.20 -10.11
CA PRO A 172 -18.30 4.09 -9.08
C PRO A 172 -16.84 3.70 -8.75
N THR A 173 -16.04 4.65 -8.30
CA THR A 173 -14.67 4.39 -7.88
C THR A 173 -14.52 4.61 -6.38
N ILE A 174 -13.80 3.71 -5.74
CA ILE A 174 -13.57 3.73 -4.30
C ILE A 174 -12.06 3.68 -4.06
N LEU A 175 -11.55 4.72 -3.43
CA LEU A 175 -10.22 4.72 -2.86
C LEU A 175 -10.30 4.12 -1.46
N VAL A 176 -9.40 3.22 -1.10
CA VAL A 176 -9.26 2.71 0.26
C VAL A 176 -7.84 2.96 0.77
N GLN A 177 -7.72 3.80 1.78
CA GLN A 177 -6.43 4.16 2.38
C GLN A 177 -6.18 3.32 3.62
N ALA A 178 -5.05 2.63 3.67
CA ALA A 178 -4.64 1.91 4.89
C ALA A 178 -4.30 2.90 6.01
N VAL A 179 -4.91 2.68 7.17
CA VAL A 179 -4.74 3.50 8.38
C VAL A 179 -4.21 2.61 9.51
N ASN A 180 -3.04 2.94 10.06
CA ASN A 180 -2.48 2.25 11.22
C ASN A 180 -3.35 2.53 12.46
N LEU A 181 -3.86 1.48 13.09
CA LEU A 181 -4.72 1.60 14.28
C LEU A 181 -3.93 1.72 15.58
N ARG A 182 -2.65 1.31 15.62
CA ARG A 182 -1.87 1.26 16.87
C ARG A 182 -1.92 2.58 17.65
N THR A 183 -1.74 3.70 16.96
CA THR A 183 -1.76 5.04 17.56
C THR A 183 -3.17 5.60 17.75
N ARG A 184 -4.20 4.91 17.27
CA ARG A 184 -5.61 5.34 17.36
C ARG A 184 -6.39 4.57 18.42
N MET A 185 -5.85 3.43 18.88
CA MET A 185 -6.44 2.63 19.96
C MET A 185 -6.33 3.34 21.32
N LYS A 186 -7.23 2.98 22.25
CA LYS A 186 -7.17 3.39 23.66
C LYS A 186 -7.16 2.13 24.55
N PRO A 187 -6.06 1.85 25.30
CA PRO A 187 -4.79 2.58 25.25
C PRO A 187 -4.07 2.41 23.91
N HIS A 188 -3.16 3.34 23.58
CA HIS A 188 -2.32 3.21 22.40
C HIS A 188 -1.54 1.89 22.45
N LEU A 189 -1.54 1.16 21.33
CA LEU A 189 -0.68 0.01 21.16
C LEU A 189 0.73 0.47 20.83
N SER A 190 1.72 -0.27 21.33
CA SER A 190 3.10 -0.02 20.93
C SER A 190 3.33 -0.48 19.49
N ASP A 191 4.37 0.06 18.84
CA ASP A 191 4.79 -0.46 17.54
C ASP A 191 5.22 -1.93 17.61
N ALA A 192 5.64 -2.41 18.78
CA ALA A 192 5.96 -3.83 19.01
C ALA A 192 4.75 -4.76 18.92
N SER A 193 3.51 -4.23 18.97
CA SER A 193 2.29 -5.03 18.78
C SER A 193 2.27 -5.66 17.40
N THR A 194 2.36 -6.98 17.34
CA THR A 194 2.57 -7.77 16.12
C THR A 194 1.24 -8.22 15.55
N GLY A 195 1.09 -8.10 14.23
CA GLY A 195 -0.11 -8.51 13.48
C GLY A 195 -0.57 -7.47 12.45
N ASN A 196 -1.74 -7.73 11.87
CA ASN A 196 -2.41 -6.79 10.96
C ASN A 196 -3.26 -5.80 11.76
N ILE A 197 -2.62 -4.75 12.31
CA ILE A 197 -3.28 -3.76 13.16
C ILE A 197 -3.48 -2.47 12.34
N PHE A 198 -4.26 -2.58 11.30
CA PHE A 198 -4.65 -1.48 10.43
C PHE A 198 -6.08 -1.68 9.94
N TRP A 199 -6.69 -0.63 9.43
CA TRP A 199 -7.98 -0.68 8.78
C TRP A 199 -8.02 0.19 7.53
N TRP A 200 -9.08 0.08 6.76
CA TRP A 200 -9.25 0.80 5.51
C TRP A 200 -10.19 1.99 5.68
N ALA A 201 -9.74 3.19 5.34
CA ALA A 201 -10.55 4.39 5.24
C ALA A 201 -11.04 4.54 3.79
N PRO A 202 -12.35 4.35 3.52
CA PRO A 202 -12.88 4.43 2.17
C PRO A 202 -13.26 5.86 1.80
N ALA A 203 -12.87 6.31 0.60
CA ALA A 203 -13.37 7.53 -0.02
C ALA A 203 -13.99 7.18 -1.38
N ALA A 204 -15.23 7.56 -1.61
CA ALA A 204 -15.95 7.24 -2.83
C ALA A 204 -16.10 8.47 -3.74
N ALA A 205 -15.93 8.28 -5.05
CA ALA A 205 -16.22 9.28 -6.06
C ALA A 205 -17.08 8.66 -7.17
N ASP A 206 -18.12 9.38 -7.57
CA ASP A 206 -19.00 8.96 -8.67
C ASP A 206 -18.45 9.47 -10.00
N LEU A 207 -18.07 8.55 -10.89
CA LEU A 207 -17.59 8.88 -12.25
C LEU A 207 -18.69 9.40 -13.18
N ALA A 208 -19.97 9.27 -12.81
CA ALA A 208 -21.07 9.81 -13.56
C ALA A 208 -21.26 11.31 -13.32
N MET A 209 -20.74 11.84 -12.22
CA MET A 209 -20.78 13.26 -11.88
C MET A 209 -19.62 14.02 -12.54
N GLU A 210 -19.60 15.33 -12.31
CA GLU A 210 -18.56 16.22 -12.78
C GLU A 210 -17.19 15.80 -12.22
N GLU A 211 -16.15 15.97 -13.01
CA GLU A 211 -14.78 15.63 -12.60
C GLU A 211 -14.37 16.49 -11.40
N LYS A 212 -13.98 15.83 -10.31
CA LYS A 212 -13.59 16.51 -9.08
C LYS A 212 -12.19 17.10 -9.17
N GLU A 213 -12.05 18.30 -8.63
CA GLU A 213 -10.75 18.92 -8.47
C GLU A 213 -9.92 18.23 -7.37
N LEU A 214 -8.59 18.39 -7.42
CA LEU A 214 -7.68 17.71 -6.48
C LEU A 214 -8.00 18.01 -5.02
N HIS A 215 -8.34 19.26 -4.71
CA HIS A 215 -8.66 19.67 -3.34
C HIS A 215 -9.98 19.05 -2.81
N GLU A 216 -10.94 18.77 -3.69
CA GLU A 216 -12.18 18.10 -3.34
C GLU A 216 -11.93 16.62 -2.99
N LEU A 217 -11.11 15.93 -3.79
CA LEU A 217 -10.72 14.53 -3.53
C LEU A 217 -9.93 14.42 -2.22
N VAL A 218 -9.05 15.38 -1.94
CA VAL A 218 -8.32 15.46 -0.67
C VAL A 218 -9.28 15.70 0.50
N GLY A 219 -10.33 16.50 0.30
CA GLY A 219 -11.39 16.68 1.30
C GLY A 219 -12.08 15.37 1.66
N LEU A 220 -12.50 14.58 0.65
CA LEU A 220 -13.13 13.27 0.84
C LEU A 220 -12.21 12.29 1.58
N LEU A 221 -10.94 12.22 1.18
CA LEU A 221 -9.98 11.33 1.83
C LEU A 221 -9.70 11.75 3.28
N ASN A 222 -9.53 13.04 3.51
CA ASN A 222 -9.27 13.58 4.85
C ASN A 222 -10.44 13.32 5.80
N GLU A 223 -11.68 13.54 5.35
CA GLU A 223 -12.90 13.24 6.11
C GLU A 223 -12.95 11.73 6.47
N SER A 224 -12.69 10.86 5.50
CA SER A 224 -12.68 9.42 5.74
C SER A 224 -11.61 9.00 6.76
N ILE A 225 -10.39 9.53 6.66
CA ILE A 225 -9.30 9.24 7.61
C ILE A 225 -9.62 9.81 9.00
N ALA A 226 -10.21 11.00 9.06
CA ALA A 226 -10.59 11.64 10.32
C ALA A 226 -11.70 10.88 11.04
N GLY A 227 -12.59 10.19 10.30
CA GLY A 227 -13.60 9.30 10.85
C GLY A 227 -13.04 8.11 11.64
N PHE A 228 -11.75 7.77 11.45
CA PHE A 228 -11.04 6.79 12.27
C PHE A 228 -10.38 7.46 13.49
N ASP A 229 -11.16 8.10 14.30
CA ASP A 229 -10.75 8.59 15.61
C ASP A 229 -10.62 7.45 16.64
N SER A 230 -10.27 7.81 17.87
CA SER A 230 -10.11 6.83 18.95
C SER A 230 -11.38 6.06 19.28
N ASP A 231 -12.54 6.72 19.21
CA ASP A 231 -13.83 6.11 19.58
C ASP A 231 -14.26 5.10 18.50
N SER A 232 -14.05 5.44 17.23
CA SER A 232 -14.26 4.53 16.10
C SER A 232 -13.31 3.32 16.17
N ALA A 233 -12.02 3.53 16.51
CA ALA A 233 -11.07 2.44 16.67
C ALA A 233 -11.44 1.52 17.85
N GLU A 234 -11.97 2.09 18.95
CA GLU A 234 -12.44 1.33 20.11
C GLU A 234 -13.68 0.47 19.76
N SER A 235 -14.57 0.97 18.93
CA SER A 235 -15.76 0.22 18.47
C SER A 235 -15.43 -1.03 17.64
N LEU A 236 -14.20 -1.17 17.16
CA LEU A 236 -13.74 -2.36 16.42
C LEU A 236 -13.23 -3.48 17.34
N GLN A 237 -13.25 -3.30 18.68
CA GLN A 237 -12.69 -4.26 19.64
C GLN A 237 -13.73 -5.28 20.12
N GLY A 238 -13.24 -6.45 20.51
CA GLY A 238 -14.04 -7.48 21.17
C GLY A 238 -15.21 -8.01 20.34
N ASP A 239 -16.28 -8.41 21.00
CA ASP A 239 -17.47 -8.98 20.36
C ASP A 239 -18.30 -7.93 19.62
N GLU A 240 -18.39 -6.73 20.14
CA GLU A 240 -19.08 -5.62 19.47
C GLU A 240 -18.34 -5.21 18.19
N GLY A 241 -17.01 -5.21 18.22
CA GLY A 241 -16.19 -4.98 17.05
C GLY A 241 -16.44 -6.02 15.96
N PHE A 242 -16.62 -7.28 16.31
CA PHE A 242 -16.98 -8.31 15.34
C PHE A 242 -18.33 -8.04 14.67
N LEU A 243 -19.32 -7.51 15.38
CA LEU A 243 -20.60 -7.11 14.80
C LEU A 243 -20.43 -5.93 13.84
N ALA A 244 -19.59 -4.94 14.21
CA ALA A 244 -19.26 -3.82 13.33
C ALA A 244 -18.59 -4.31 12.03
N PHE A 245 -17.62 -5.25 12.13
CA PHE A 245 -17.03 -5.92 10.99
C PHE A 245 -18.07 -6.63 10.11
N SER A 246 -18.96 -7.39 10.73
CA SER A 246 -20.01 -8.13 10.00
C SER A 246 -20.86 -7.19 9.17
N ASN A 247 -21.28 -6.05 9.72
CA ASN A 247 -22.05 -5.05 9.00
C ASN A 247 -21.28 -4.45 7.81
N VAL A 248 -19.98 -4.20 7.97
CA VAL A 248 -19.12 -3.74 6.86
C VAL A 248 -19.02 -4.79 5.76
N PHE A 249 -18.84 -6.06 6.10
CA PHE A 249 -18.80 -7.14 5.12
C PHE A 249 -20.12 -7.35 4.39
N ASP A 250 -21.24 -7.23 5.07
CA ASP A 250 -22.57 -7.29 4.43
C ASP A 250 -22.77 -6.14 3.44
N GLN A 251 -22.38 -4.91 3.79
CA GLN A 251 -22.40 -3.77 2.89
C GLN A 251 -21.47 -3.94 1.68
N LEU A 252 -20.27 -4.50 1.87
CA LEU A 252 -19.35 -4.80 0.78
C LEU A 252 -19.92 -5.88 -0.14
N GLU A 253 -20.54 -6.93 0.40
CA GLU A 253 -21.20 -7.98 -0.38
C GLU A 253 -22.30 -7.40 -1.27
N ASP A 254 -23.17 -6.57 -0.71
CA ASP A 254 -24.24 -5.88 -1.43
C ASP A 254 -23.66 -5.00 -2.55
N MET A 255 -22.64 -4.22 -2.25
CA MET A 255 -22.00 -3.32 -3.21
C MET A 255 -21.33 -4.07 -4.37
N PHE A 256 -20.65 -5.20 -4.08
CA PHE A 256 -19.98 -6.00 -5.13
C PHE A 256 -20.93 -6.95 -5.86
N SER A 257 -22.14 -7.15 -5.35
CA SER A 257 -23.22 -7.88 -6.03
C SER A 257 -24.02 -6.99 -6.98
N ALA A 258 -23.96 -5.67 -6.79
CA ALA A 258 -24.61 -4.70 -7.68
C ALA A 258 -23.84 -4.54 -9.01
N GLU A 259 -24.56 -4.11 -10.07
CA GLU A 259 -23.95 -3.76 -11.35
C GLU A 259 -24.22 -2.26 -11.66
N PRO A 260 -23.22 -1.52 -12.08
CA PRO A 260 -21.83 -1.89 -12.30
C PRO A 260 -21.06 -2.04 -10.98
N LYS A 261 -20.17 -3.04 -10.91
CA LYS A 261 -19.30 -3.23 -9.76
C LYS A 261 -18.35 -2.04 -9.58
N PRO A 262 -18.05 -1.64 -8.33
CA PRO A 262 -17.12 -0.55 -8.08
C PRO A 262 -15.69 -0.91 -8.52
N ASP A 263 -14.98 0.10 -9.01
CA ASP A 263 -13.54 0.03 -9.20
C ASP A 263 -12.84 0.48 -7.92
N VAL A 264 -12.00 -0.41 -7.36
CA VAL A 264 -11.34 -0.18 -6.06
C VAL A 264 -9.86 0.09 -6.29
N CYS A 265 -9.36 1.18 -5.72
CA CYS A 265 -7.95 1.52 -5.66
C CYS A 265 -7.49 1.51 -4.19
N ALA A 266 -6.59 0.61 -3.85
CA ALA A 266 -6.02 0.53 -2.51
C ALA A 266 -4.73 1.35 -2.41
N VAL A 267 -4.53 2.02 -1.28
CA VAL A 267 -3.33 2.81 -1.03
C VAL A 267 -2.73 2.48 0.33
N THR A 268 -1.42 2.27 0.35
CA THR A 268 -0.66 2.12 1.59
C THR A 268 0.63 2.95 1.54
N CYS A 269 1.11 3.35 2.70
CA CYS A 269 2.27 4.24 2.81
C CYS A 269 3.36 3.56 3.65
N TRP A 270 4.50 3.28 3.02
CA TRP A 270 5.66 2.63 3.65
C TRP A 270 6.83 3.60 3.85
N LEU A 271 6.55 4.89 3.88
CA LEU A 271 7.54 5.91 4.19
C LEU A 271 8.15 5.65 5.59
N ARG A 272 9.47 5.71 5.69
CA ARG A 272 10.25 5.52 6.92
C ARG A 272 10.22 4.11 7.53
N PHE A 273 9.76 3.09 6.80
CA PHE A 273 9.73 1.74 7.37
C PHE A 273 11.02 0.96 7.14
N PHE A 274 11.75 1.20 6.07
CA PHE A 274 12.83 0.30 5.66
C PHE A 274 14.15 0.99 5.32
N ASN A 275 14.20 2.31 5.28
CA ASN A 275 15.35 3.05 4.74
C ASN A 275 16.51 3.21 5.74
N ASP A 276 16.30 2.90 7.00
CA ASP A 276 17.28 3.03 8.10
C ASP A 276 17.69 1.68 8.74
N ILE A 277 17.39 0.57 8.06
CA ILE A 277 17.79 -0.78 8.50
C ILE A 277 19.28 -0.98 8.22
N ASP A 278 20.11 -1.04 9.28
CA ASP A 278 21.56 -1.18 9.17
C ASP A 278 22.03 -2.51 9.76
N PHE A 279 22.51 -3.40 8.89
CA PHE A 279 23.18 -4.65 9.28
C PHE A 279 24.69 -4.47 9.57
N GLY A 280 25.16 -3.25 9.82
CA GLY A 280 26.57 -2.94 10.05
C GLY A 280 27.34 -2.61 8.76
N TRP A 281 26.63 -2.49 7.64
CA TRP A 281 27.18 -2.13 6.33
C TRP A 281 26.69 -0.76 5.84
N GLY A 282 25.95 -0.05 6.66
CA GLY A 282 25.20 1.16 6.32
C GLY A 282 23.74 0.87 5.98
N ASN A 283 23.02 1.94 5.74
CA ASN A 283 21.59 1.89 5.40
C ASN A 283 21.38 1.34 3.98
N PRO A 284 20.18 0.79 3.68
CA PRO A 284 19.84 0.40 2.32
C PRO A 284 19.99 1.57 1.37
N PHE A 285 20.69 1.33 0.28
CA PHE A 285 20.81 2.33 -0.78
C PHE A 285 19.46 2.61 -1.45
N TRP A 286 18.65 1.58 -1.59
CA TRP A 286 17.33 1.65 -2.18
C TRP A 286 16.44 0.50 -1.68
N VAL A 287 15.15 0.74 -1.63
CA VAL A 287 14.13 -0.24 -1.24
C VAL A 287 13.17 -0.46 -2.40
N GLY A 288 13.30 -1.60 -3.08
CA GLY A 288 12.35 -2.05 -4.09
C GLY A 288 11.14 -2.72 -3.42
N ILE A 289 9.93 -2.45 -3.91
CA ILE A 289 8.73 -2.91 -3.22
C ILE A 289 8.10 -4.10 -3.91
N MET A 290 7.78 -4.00 -5.19
CA MET A 290 7.04 -5.03 -5.88
C MET A 290 7.67 -5.36 -7.22
N GLY A 291 7.82 -6.65 -7.49
CA GLY A 291 8.12 -7.18 -8.81
C GLY A 291 6.84 -7.50 -9.59
N LYS A 292 6.90 -8.52 -10.40
CA LYS A 292 5.76 -9.02 -11.16
C LYS A 292 4.64 -9.47 -10.22
N VAL A 293 3.45 -8.96 -10.46
CA VAL A 293 2.23 -9.38 -9.75
C VAL A 293 1.50 -10.45 -10.54
N GLY A 294 0.73 -11.27 -9.83
CA GLY A 294 -0.11 -12.28 -10.47
C GLY A 294 -1.31 -11.69 -11.20
N PRO A 295 -2.01 -12.49 -12.03
CA PRO A 295 -3.12 -12.02 -12.86
C PRO A 295 -4.41 -11.69 -12.08
N ALA A 296 -4.43 -11.88 -10.79
CA ALA A 296 -5.62 -11.76 -9.96
C ALA A 296 -5.46 -10.68 -8.87
N PHE A 297 -4.89 -9.55 -9.20
CA PHE A 297 -4.74 -8.45 -8.26
C PHE A 297 -5.51 -7.20 -8.71
N ARG A 298 -5.91 -6.34 -7.75
CA ARG A 298 -6.57 -5.07 -8.03
C ARG A 298 -5.58 -3.90 -8.00
N ASN A 299 -6.08 -2.72 -8.35
CA ASN A 299 -5.35 -1.48 -8.35
C ASN A 299 -4.77 -1.20 -6.95
N LEU A 300 -3.45 -1.02 -6.89
CA LEU A 300 -2.73 -0.78 -5.64
C LEU A 300 -1.69 0.31 -5.84
N ILE A 301 -1.59 1.20 -4.87
CA ILE A 301 -0.56 2.23 -4.79
C ILE A 301 0.20 2.03 -3.48
N ILE A 302 1.54 1.88 -3.56
CA ILE A 302 2.41 1.81 -2.40
C ILE A 302 3.40 2.97 -2.48
N PHE A 303 3.47 3.79 -1.43
CA PHE A 303 4.45 4.86 -1.34
C PHE A 303 5.68 4.43 -0.57
N SER A 304 6.86 4.77 -1.10
CA SER A 304 8.16 4.65 -0.45
C SER A 304 8.99 5.91 -0.62
N GLU A 305 10.10 6.01 0.09
CA GLU A 305 11.05 7.10 -0.06
C GLU A 305 11.97 6.86 -1.26
N THR A 306 12.36 7.94 -1.93
CA THR A 306 13.46 7.89 -2.89
C THR A 306 14.78 7.57 -2.17
N PRO A 307 15.78 7.01 -2.88
CA PRO A 307 17.10 6.70 -2.30
C PRO A 307 17.76 7.89 -1.60
N TRP A 308 17.49 9.08 -2.09
CA TRP A 308 18.13 10.32 -1.60
C TRP A 308 17.27 11.11 -0.59
N GLY A 309 16.05 10.63 -0.29
CA GLY A 309 15.10 11.34 0.57
C GLY A 309 14.55 12.63 -0.05
N ASP A 310 14.79 12.88 -1.33
CA ASP A 310 14.41 14.09 -2.08
C ASP A 310 13.03 14.00 -2.73
N GLY A 311 12.28 12.95 -2.43
CA GLY A 311 10.97 12.72 -3.05
C GLY A 311 10.22 11.53 -2.49
N THR A 312 9.28 11.06 -3.29
CA THR A 312 8.44 9.90 -3.00
C THR A 312 8.35 9.03 -4.24
N GLU A 313 8.59 7.74 -4.08
CA GLU A 313 8.27 6.74 -5.08
C GLU A 313 6.83 6.25 -4.87
N ALA A 314 6.07 6.16 -5.95
CA ALA A 314 4.77 5.52 -5.99
C ALA A 314 4.88 4.26 -6.86
N TRP A 315 4.64 3.13 -6.26
CA TRP A 315 4.54 1.84 -6.94
C TRP A 315 3.07 1.60 -7.26
N VAL A 316 2.72 1.81 -8.52
CA VAL A 316 1.34 1.78 -8.98
C VAL A 316 1.09 0.50 -9.77
N THR A 317 0.15 -0.30 -9.31
CA THR A 317 -0.32 -1.50 -10.00
C THR A 317 -1.70 -1.23 -10.57
N LEU A 318 -1.84 -1.37 -11.88
CA LEU A 318 -3.10 -1.21 -12.62
C LEU A 318 -3.24 -2.34 -13.64
N GLU A 319 -4.46 -2.51 -14.18
CA GLU A 319 -4.66 -3.30 -15.40
C GLU A 319 -3.81 -2.70 -16.53
N GLU A 320 -3.19 -3.54 -17.35
CA GLU A 320 -2.22 -3.14 -18.38
C GLU A 320 -2.74 -2.03 -19.31
N LYS A 321 -4.01 -2.09 -19.71
CA LYS A 321 -4.62 -1.06 -20.58
C LYS A 321 -4.79 0.30 -19.87
N GLU A 322 -5.11 0.29 -18.59
CA GLU A 322 -5.21 1.53 -17.79
C GLU A 322 -3.83 2.10 -17.52
N MET A 323 -2.85 1.23 -17.23
CA MET A 323 -1.46 1.64 -17.07
C MET A 323 -0.92 2.28 -18.35
N ALA A 324 -1.20 1.70 -19.52
CA ALA A 324 -0.78 2.26 -20.80
C ALA A 324 -1.34 3.67 -21.07
N ILE A 325 -2.52 3.99 -20.54
CA ILE A 325 -3.08 5.34 -20.60
C ILE A 325 -2.33 6.25 -19.61
N LEU A 326 -2.13 5.80 -18.37
CA LEU A 326 -1.49 6.59 -17.32
C LEU A 326 -0.04 6.95 -17.66
N GLU A 327 0.74 5.99 -18.17
CA GLU A 327 2.16 6.22 -18.52
C GLU A 327 2.36 7.11 -19.77
N ASN A 328 1.28 7.46 -20.47
CA ASN A 328 1.28 8.40 -21.58
C ASN A 328 0.47 9.69 -21.30
N ASP A 329 -0.03 9.86 -20.08
CA ASP A 329 -0.76 11.05 -19.67
C ASP A 329 0.21 12.22 -19.44
N PRO A 330 0.18 13.28 -20.26
CA PRO A 330 1.13 14.39 -20.14
C PRO A 330 0.91 15.23 -18.87
N GLU A 331 -0.31 15.31 -18.35
CA GLU A 331 -0.60 16.03 -17.10
C GLU A 331 -0.03 15.25 -15.89
N PHE A 332 -0.17 13.94 -15.88
CA PHE A 332 0.43 13.07 -14.88
C PHE A 332 1.96 13.15 -14.91
N LEU A 333 2.55 12.99 -16.11
CA LEU A 333 4.00 13.00 -16.30
C LEU A 333 4.66 14.37 -16.10
N ALA A 334 3.88 15.46 -16.10
CA ALA A 334 4.39 16.77 -15.70
C ALA A 334 4.76 16.83 -14.21
N SER A 335 4.22 15.94 -13.39
CA SER A 335 4.49 15.84 -11.94
C SER A 335 5.26 14.60 -11.54
N ALA A 336 5.28 13.56 -12.37
CA ALA A 336 5.87 12.25 -12.08
C ALA A 336 6.88 11.81 -13.15
N SER A 337 7.96 11.19 -12.76
CA SER A 337 8.92 10.56 -13.66
C SER A 337 8.69 9.05 -13.68
N LEU A 338 8.41 8.48 -14.86
CA LEU A 338 8.25 7.03 -15.01
C LEU A 338 9.61 6.34 -14.91
N ASN A 339 9.75 5.51 -13.92
CA ASN A 339 10.87 4.60 -13.67
C ASN A 339 12.26 5.19 -13.95
N PRO A 340 12.60 6.37 -13.37
CA PRO A 340 13.92 6.97 -13.62
C PRO A 340 15.03 6.07 -13.10
N SER A 341 16.21 6.14 -13.75
CA SER A 341 17.40 5.41 -13.33
C SER A 341 17.76 5.70 -11.88
N ILE A 342 18.18 4.68 -11.15
CA ILE A 342 18.69 4.81 -9.79
C ILE A 342 20.22 4.91 -9.92
N SER A 343 20.73 6.11 -9.78
CA SER A 343 22.19 6.37 -9.88
C SER A 343 22.85 6.15 -8.52
N ILE A 344 23.86 5.29 -8.48
CA ILE A 344 24.73 5.15 -7.32
C ILE A 344 25.84 6.20 -7.50
N SER A 345 25.81 7.30 -6.74
CA SER A 345 27.00 8.13 -6.56
C SER A 345 27.92 7.42 -5.55
N LEU A 346 28.97 6.81 -6.06
CA LEU A 346 30.07 6.25 -5.28
C LEU A 346 30.92 7.38 -4.69
#